data_fa1c879080d7b4745cbc5fe95f8c11dc
#
_entry.id   fa1c879080d7b4745cbc5fe95f8c11dc
#
_cell.length_a   1.000
_cell.length_b   1.000
_cell.length_c   1.000
_cell.angle_alpha   90.00
_cell.angle_beta   90.00
_cell.angle_gamma   90.00
#
_symmetry.space_group_name_H-M   'P 1'
#
loop_
_entity.id
_entity.type
_entity.pdbx_description
1 polymer ?
#
loop_
_entity_poly.entity_id
_entity_poly.type
_entity_poly.pdbx_seq_one_letter_code
_entity_poly.pdbx_strand_id
1 'polypeptide(L)'
;MVKFRYKVVMINIILLSLGIGVVGFFMIRKNFQLALDTQIRTAIEENNLLQSAIEYRLLDVVNATPSKLISQMRDMSVDVAGKMGGNNDGVFVIYDGTEVVHSTRDKLLTCSDELWSTAVVGQKQYILERQQGGYYLFVSSTSLVQNKSMNIINARNVTETYRIVEQQRQYFVLLLFVVVLGCTAAMFVAATLLTGPLEKLNQASEKFGQGDYESRVHIKSQDEVGTLAETYNQMADAVCEHMDELHGMVTRQEQFVADFTHEVKTPMTTIIGYADMLRSKELARENQVLAASYIFHEGKRLEAMSMKLFDYI
;
A
#
# COMPACT_ATOMS: atom_id res chain seq x y z
N MET A 1 5.35 16.32 -13.68
CA MET A 1 5.53 14.92 -13.21
C MET A 1 5.24 14.85 -11.72
N VAL A 2 4.47 13.85 -11.25
CA VAL A 2 4.22 13.64 -9.81
C VAL A 2 5.54 13.21 -9.17
N LYS A 3 6.00 13.93 -8.12
CA LYS A 3 7.25 13.58 -7.41
C LYS A 3 7.18 12.15 -6.87
N PHE A 4 8.30 11.44 -6.86
CA PHE A 4 8.41 10.02 -6.44
C PHE A 4 7.73 9.73 -5.10
N ARG A 5 7.88 10.63 -4.10
CA ARG A 5 7.25 10.52 -2.78
C ARG A 5 5.73 10.33 -2.83
N TYR A 6 5.02 11.06 -3.72
CA TYR A 6 3.57 10.93 -3.83
C TYR A 6 3.14 9.60 -4.46
N LYS A 7 3.94 9.06 -5.40
CA LYS A 7 3.67 7.74 -5.97
C LYS A 7 3.75 6.64 -4.92
N VAL A 8 4.79 6.67 -4.07
CA VAL A 8 4.97 5.71 -2.98
C VAL A 8 3.82 5.79 -1.97
N VAL A 9 3.44 7.00 -1.56
CA VAL A 9 2.31 7.21 -0.65
C VAL A 9 0.99 6.70 -1.26
N MET A 10 0.70 7.01 -2.53
CA MET A 10 -0.52 6.52 -3.21
C MET A 10 -0.58 4.99 -3.28
N ILE A 11 0.52 4.34 -3.66
CA ILE A 11 0.58 2.87 -3.72
C ILE A 11 0.32 2.27 -2.34
N ASN A 12 0.91 2.84 -1.30
CA ASN A 12 0.72 2.36 0.07
C ASN A 12 -0.72 2.50 0.55
N ILE A 13 -1.39 3.65 0.26
CA ILE A 13 -2.81 3.86 0.59
C ILE A 13 -3.68 2.78 -0.09
N ILE A 14 -3.46 2.52 -1.37
CA ILE A 14 -4.24 1.54 -2.12
C ILE A 14 -4.03 0.13 -1.55
N LEU A 15 -2.78 -0.27 -1.30
CA LEU A 15 -2.47 -1.60 -0.76
C LEU A 15 -3.03 -1.80 0.65
N LEU A 16 -2.87 -0.80 1.55
CA LEU A 16 -3.41 -0.85 2.91
C LEU A 16 -4.92 -0.89 2.92
N SER A 17 -5.58 0.01 2.19
CA SER A 17 -7.05 0.08 2.16
C SER A 17 -7.65 -1.20 1.58
N LEU A 18 -7.06 -1.76 0.51
CA LEU A 18 -7.49 -3.02 -0.08
C LEU A 18 -7.26 -4.20 0.87
N GLY A 19 -6.05 -4.32 1.43
CA GLY A 19 -5.68 -5.43 2.31
C GLY A 19 -6.55 -5.48 3.57
N ILE A 20 -6.62 -4.38 4.32
CA ILE A 20 -7.43 -4.31 5.54
C ILE A 20 -8.92 -4.40 5.20
N GLY A 21 -9.37 -3.76 4.11
CA GLY A 21 -10.75 -3.80 3.66
C GLY A 21 -11.22 -5.22 3.34
N VAL A 22 -10.44 -6.00 2.60
CA VAL A 22 -10.74 -7.40 2.26
C VAL A 22 -10.79 -8.27 3.51
N VAL A 23 -9.78 -8.18 4.38
CA VAL A 23 -9.74 -8.96 5.63
C VAL A 23 -10.94 -8.64 6.52
N GLY A 24 -11.23 -7.34 6.70
CA GLY A 24 -12.36 -6.92 7.52
C GLY A 24 -13.72 -7.35 6.94
N PHE A 25 -13.89 -7.28 5.64
CA PHE A 25 -15.10 -7.78 4.97
C PHE A 25 -15.33 -9.27 5.26
N PHE A 26 -14.31 -10.10 5.07
CA PHE A 26 -14.41 -11.53 5.33
C PHE A 26 -14.63 -11.83 6.82
N MET A 27 -13.97 -11.10 7.70
CA MET A 27 -14.12 -11.26 9.16
C MET A 27 -15.55 -10.92 9.62
N ILE A 28 -16.10 -9.78 9.19
CA ILE A 28 -17.46 -9.38 9.55
C ILE A 28 -18.46 -10.36 8.97
N ARG A 29 -18.31 -10.80 7.72
CA ARG A 29 -19.17 -11.80 7.09
C ARG A 29 -19.13 -13.13 7.85
N LYS A 30 -17.95 -13.60 8.25
CA LYS A 30 -17.79 -14.85 9.00
C LYS A 30 -18.40 -14.75 10.40
N ASN A 31 -18.20 -13.64 11.10
CA ASN A 31 -18.81 -13.40 12.41
C ASN A 31 -20.34 -13.38 12.31
N PHE A 32 -20.89 -12.74 11.27
CA PHE A 32 -22.33 -12.75 11.04
C PHE A 32 -22.86 -14.16 10.81
N GLN A 33 -22.21 -14.97 9.97
CA GLN A 33 -22.61 -16.35 9.73
C GLN A 33 -22.61 -17.17 11.03
N LEU A 34 -21.52 -17.06 11.82
CA LEU A 34 -21.41 -17.78 13.10
C LEU A 34 -22.49 -17.35 14.10
N ALA A 35 -22.77 -16.04 14.19
CA ALA A 35 -23.81 -15.52 15.07
C ALA A 35 -25.20 -16.01 14.63
N LEU A 36 -25.49 -15.99 13.32
CA LEU A 36 -26.75 -16.45 12.79
C LEU A 36 -26.93 -17.98 12.96
N ASP A 37 -25.89 -18.76 12.67
CA ASP A 37 -25.91 -20.22 12.90
C ASP A 37 -26.17 -20.58 14.37
N THR A 38 -25.59 -19.80 15.28
CA THR A 38 -25.85 -19.96 16.73
C THR A 38 -27.33 -19.69 17.05
N GLN A 39 -27.91 -18.61 16.52
CA GLN A 39 -29.31 -18.30 16.71
C GLN A 39 -30.23 -19.39 16.10
N ILE A 40 -29.91 -19.92 14.93
CA ILE A 40 -30.65 -21.02 14.29
C ILE A 40 -30.60 -22.26 15.15
N ARG A 41 -29.42 -22.68 15.65
CA ARG A 41 -29.29 -23.84 16.53
C ARG A 41 -30.10 -23.68 17.80
N THR A 42 -29.99 -22.53 18.45
CA THR A 42 -30.76 -22.24 19.67
C THR A 42 -32.26 -22.26 19.40
N ALA A 43 -32.72 -21.67 18.30
CA ALA A 43 -34.13 -21.69 17.92
C ALA A 43 -34.66 -23.12 17.63
N ILE A 44 -33.82 -23.98 17.03
CA ILE A 44 -34.13 -25.39 16.79
C ILE A 44 -34.20 -26.15 18.11
N GLU A 45 -33.30 -25.90 19.06
CA GLU A 45 -33.33 -26.51 20.41
C GLU A 45 -34.57 -26.08 21.18
N GLU A 46 -34.91 -24.79 21.15
CA GLU A 46 -36.17 -24.28 21.75
C GLU A 46 -37.40 -24.93 21.13
N ASN A 47 -37.42 -25.08 19.80
CA ASN A 47 -38.52 -25.78 19.11
C ASN A 47 -38.61 -27.25 19.50
N ASN A 48 -37.46 -27.96 19.70
CA ASN A 48 -37.44 -29.33 20.22
C ASN A 48 -38.11 -29.44 21.63
N LEU A 49 -37.74 -28.51 22.51
CA LEU A 49 -38.30 -28.47 23.86
C LEU A 49 -39.80 -28.20 23.81
N LEU A 50 -40.26 -27.25 22.99
CA LEU A 50 -41.68 -26.96 22.79
C LEU A 50 -42.43 -28.19 22.27
N GLN A 51 -41.91 -28.81 21.21
CA GLN A 51 -42.53 -30.01 20.64
C GLN A 51 -42.66 -31.11 21.63
N SER A 52 -41.57 -31.46 22.33
CA SER A 52 -41.56 -32.52 23.35
C SER A 52 -42.50 -32.22 24.49
N ALA A 53 -42.55 -30.96 24.96
CA ALA A 53 -43.42 -30.56 26.09
C ALA A 53 -44.90 -30.63 25.70
N ILE A 54 -45.25 -30.23 24.49
CA ILE A 54 -46.63 -30.29 24.00
C ILE A 54 -47.03 -31.75 23.71
N GLU A 55 -46.19 -32.53 23.04
CA GLU A 55 -46.43 -33.94 22.76
C GLU A 55 -46.64 -34.74 24.05
N TYR A 56 -45.77 -34.58 25.07
CA TYR A 56 -45.86 -35.26 26.34
C TYR A 56 -47.22 -35.00 27.06
N ARG A 57 -47.68 -33.76 27.10
CA ARG A 57 -48.95 -33.40 27.72
C ARG A 57 -50.17 -33.87 26.92
N LEU A 58 -50.03 -34.01 25.58
CA LEU A 58 -51.10 -34.53 24.72
C LEU A 58 -51.31 -36.06 24.89
N LEU A 59 -50.34 -36.80 25.41
CA LEU A 59 -50.49 -38.23 25.65
C LEU A 59 -51.69 -38.54 26.59
N ASP A 60 -51.98 -37.66 27.55
CA ASP A 60 -53.10 -37.82 28.49
C ASP A 60 -54.46 -37.48 27.86
N VAL A 61 -54.50 -36.95 26.64
CA VAL A 61 -55.69 -36.37 26.03
C VAL A 61 -56.05 -37.02 24.66
N VAL A 62 -55.38 -38.09 24.28
CA VAL A 62 -55.52 -38.75 22.95
C VAL A 62 -56.95 -39.11 22.61
N ASN A 63 -57.82 -39.33 23.60
CA ASN A 63 -59.23 -39.69 23.39
C ASN A 63 -60.22 -38.51 23.53
N ALA A 64 -59.71 -37.25 23.55
CA ALA A 64 -60.58 -36.07 23.67
C ALA A 64 -61.27 -35.71 22.33
N THR A 65 -62.40 -35.02 22.46
CA THR A 65 -63.06 -34.44 21.25
C THR A 65 -62.17 -33.40 20.61
N PRO A 66 -62.23 -33.15 19.28
CA PRO A 66 -61.39 -32.21 18.58
C PRO A 66 -61.41 -30.78 19.20
N SER A 67 -62.56 -30.28 19.62
CA SER A 67 -62.68 -28.96 20.27
C SER A 67 -61.97 -28.89 21.62
N LYS A 68 -62.02 -29.97 22.40
CA LYS A 68 -61.30 -30.04 23.69
C LYS A 68 -59.80 -30.16 23.45
N LEU A 69 -59.37 -30.89 22.44
CA LEU A 69 -57.98 -31.04 22.08
C LEU A 69 -57.39 -29.68 21.65
N ILE A 70 -58.09 -28.90 20.82
CA ILE A 70 -57.67 -27.56 20.38
C ILE A 70 -57.55 -26.59 21.55
N SER A 71 -58.55 -26.58 22.50
CA SER A 71 -58.43 -25.70 23.70
C SER A 71 -57.23 -26.06 24.57
N GLN A 72 -56.97 -27.35 24.79
CA GLN A 72 -55.84 -27.80 25.56
C GLN A 72 -54.49 -27.55 24.89
N MET A 73 -54.39 -27.70 23.57
CA MET A 73 -53.20 -27.31 22.80
C MET A 73 -52.91 -25.81 22.98
N ARG A 74 -53.94 -24.96 22.95
CA ARG A 74 -53.84 -23.53 23.19
C ARG A 74 -53.28 -23.20 24.56
N ASP A 75 -53.91 -23.77 25.61
CA ASP A 75 -53.50 -23.53 27.01
C ASP A 75 -52.06 -24.02 27.27
N MET A 76 -51.71 -25.21 26.75
CA MET A 76 -50.38 -25.78 26.85
C MET A 76 -49.33 -24.93 26.10
N SER A 77 -49.65 -24.47 24.91
CA SER A 77 -48.72 -23.65 24.10
C SER A 77 -48.45 -22.32 24.76
N VAL A 78 -49.45 -21.68 25.35
CA VAL A 78 -49.30 -20.45 26.11
C VAL A 78 -48.48 -20.64 27.39
N ASP A 79 -48.73 -21.72 28.15
CA ASP A 79 -47.96 -22.02 29.37
C ASP A 79 -46.49 -22.33 29.10
N VAL A 80 -46.23 -23.15 28.05
CA VAL A 80 -44.85 -23.49 27.67
C VAL A 80 -44.13 -22.28 27.13
N ALA A 81 -44.76 -21.50 26.23
CA ALA A 81 -44.18 -20.28 25.69
C ALA A 81 -43.90 -19.22 26.77
N GLY A 82 -44.78 -19.10 27.77
CA GLY A 82 -44.57 -18.20 28.91
C GLY A 82 -43.36 -18.56 29.79
N LYS A 83 -43.01 -19.86 29.82
CA LYS A 83 -41.85 -20.38 30.58
C LYS A 83 -40.54 -20.31 29.78
N MET A 84 -40.63 -20.19 28.45
CA MET A 84 -39.49 -19.95 27.61
C MET A 84 -39.10 -18.47 27.63
N GLY A 85 -38.18 -18.13 28.51
CA GLY A 85 -37.64 -16.78 28.60
C GLY A 85 -36.84 -16.39 27.35
N GLY A 86 -36.46 -15.11 27.22
CA GLY A 86 -35.49 -14.64 26.24
C GLY A 86 -36.12 -14.02 24.97
N ASN A 87 -35.52 -14.27 23.83
CA ASN A 87 -35.88 -13.67 22.54
C ASN A 87 -37.02 -14.40 21.80
N ASN A 88 -37.76 -15.27 22.48
CA ASN A 88 -38.92 -15.94 21.89
C ASN A 88 -40.13 -14.98 21.91
N ASP A 89 -40.47 -14.45 20.71
CA ASP A 89 -41.55 -13.45 20.57
C ASP A 89 -42.91 -14.07 20.25
N GLY A 90 -42.97 -15.38 19.94
CA GLY A 90 -44.24 -16.05 19.69
C GLY A 90 -44.12 -17.55 19.46
N VAL A 91 -45.21 -18.25 19.78
CA VAL A 91 -45.43 -19.67 19.48
C VAL A 91 -46.72 -19.79 18.71
N PHE A 92 -46.67 -20.49 17.57
CA PHE A 92 -47.81 -20.79 16.75
C PHE A 92 -48.00 -22.28 16.71
N VAL A 93 -49.23 -22.73 16.90
CA VAL A 93 -49.61 -24.14 16.74
C VAL A 93 -50.72 -24.21 15.71
N ILE A 94 -50.46 -24.97 14.65
CA ILE A 94 -51.40 -25.18 13.56
C ILE A 94 -51.76 -26.65 13.55
N TYR A 95 -53.05 -26.95 13.74
CA TYR A 95 -53.56 -28.30 13.79
C TYR A 95 -54.57 -28.53 12.69
N ASP A 96 -54.33 -29.55 11.87
CA ASP A 96 -55.15 -29.91 10.72
C ASP A 96 -55.45 -28.72 9.81
N GLY A 97 -54.41 -27.85 9.56
CA GLY A 97 -54.53 -26.63 8.76
C GLY A 97 -55.26 -25.48 9.45
N THR A 98 -55.71 -25.65 10.70
CA THR A 98 -56.39 -24.61 11.46
C THR A 98 -55.46 -24.06 12.55
N GLU A 99 -55.29 -22.73 12.56
CA GLU A 99 -54.48 -22.06 13.56
C GLU A 99 -55.12 -22.14 14.95
N VAL A 100 -54.38 -22.69 15.90
CA VAL A 100 -54.84 -22.90 17.29
C VAL A 100 -54.41 -21.81 18.23
N VAL A 101 -53.18 -21.31 18.03
CA VAL A 101 -52.60 -20.27 18.85
C VAL A 101 -51.88 -19.28 17.96
N HIS A 102 -52.10 -18.00 18.20
CA HIS A 102 -51.34 -16.88 17.67
C HIS A 102 -50.21 -16.48 18.63
N SER A 103 -49.44 -15.52 18.26
CA SER A 103 -48.34 -14.95 19.05
C SER A 103 -48.70 -14.78 20.53
N THR A 104 -47.79 -15.17 21.40
CA THR A 104 -47.94 -15.02 22.87
C THR A 104 -47.64 -13.59 23.35
N ARG A 105 -47.19 -12.69 22.48
CA ARG A 105 -46.97 -11.27 22.78
C ARG A 105 -47.84 -10.37 21.92
N ASP A 106 -48.13 -9.15 22.41
CA ASP A 106 -49.05 -8.16 21.82
C ASP A 106 -48.80 -7.72 20.36
N LYS A 107 -47.77 -8.20 19.77
CA LYS A 107 -47.46 -7.94 18.34
C LYS A 107 -47.86 -9.14 17.50
N LEU A 108 -48.85 -8.97 16.68
CA LEU A 108 -49.28 -9.93 15.66
C LEU A 108 -48.11 -10.19 14.66
N LEU A 109 -47.35 -11.21 14.94
CA LEU A 109 -46.43 -11.79 13.97
C LEU A 109 -47.24 -12.77 13.11
N THR A 110 -47.32 -12.56 11.81
CA THR A 110 -47.91 -13.53 10.88
C THR A 110 -46.83 -14.47 10.42
N CYS A 111 -47.01 -15.77 10.70
CA CYS A 111 -46.11 -16.77 10.13
C CYS A 111 -46.44 -16.97 8.64
N SER A 112 -45.42 -17.11 7.83
CA SER A 112 -45.58 -17.40 6.38
C SER A 112 -46.22 -18.76 6.18
N ASP A 113 -47.24 -18.82 5.33
CA ASP A 113 -47.94 -20.11 4.99
C ASP A 113 -46.95 -21.11 4.34
N GLU A 114 -45.87 -20.66 3.78
CA GLU A 114 -44.82 -21.47 3.17
C GLU A 114 -44.12 -22.39 4.19
N LEU A 115 -43.98 -21.97 5.42
CA LEU A 115 -43.24 -22.72 6.48
C LEU A 115 -44.00 -23.98 6.98
N TRP A 116 -45.34 -23.98 6.94
CA TRP A 116 -46.13 -25.12 7.43
C TRP A 116 -46.81 -25.90 6.28
N SER A 117 -47.03 -25.30 5.12
CA SER A 117 -47.60 -25.97 3.93
C SER A 117 -46.69 -27.04 3.34
N THR A 118 -45.36 -26.85 3.46
CA THR A 118 -44.35 -27.81 2.95
C THR A 118 -43.78 -28.70 4.08
N ALA A 119 -44.32 -28.62 5.30
CA ALA A 119 -43.80 -29.28 6.46
C ALA A 119 -43.89 -30.81 6.37
N VAL A 120 -42.79 -31.52 6.58
CA VAL A 120 -42.69 -32.97 6.57
C VAL A 120 -42.50 -33.45 8.04
N VAL A 121 -43.25 -34.47 8.41
CA VAL A 121 -43.17 -35.09 9.73
C VAL A 121 -41.73 -35.57 10.04
N GLY A 122 -41.18 -35.15 11.17
CA GLY A 122 -39.83 -35.50 11.62
C GLY A 122 -38.72 -34.63 11.00
N GLN A 123 -39.06 -33.71 10.11
CA GLN A 123 -38.10 -32.70 9.59
C GLN A 123 -38.38 -31.34 10.22
N LYS A 124 -37.29 -30.55 10.41
CA LYS A 124 -37.39 -29.18 10.85
C LYS A 124 -37.07 -28.25 9.71
N GLN A 125 -37.83 -27.19 9.62
CA GLN A 125 -37.65 -26.13 8.64
C GLN A 125 -37.51 -24.83 9.40
N TYR A 126 -36.74 -23.91 8.84
CA TYR A 126 -36.65 -22.54 9.33
C TYR A 126 -36.70 -21.55 8.20
N ILE A 127 -37.26 -20.39 8.51
CA ILE A 127 -37.27 -19.24 7.59
C ILE A 127 -36.89 -17.98 8.36
N LEU A 128 -36.17 -17.09 7.71
CA LEU A 128 -35.79 -15.78 8.24
C LEU A 128 -36.64 -14.72 7.52
N GLU A 129 -37.48 -14.02 8.28
CA GLU A 129 -38.32 -12.97 7.74
C GLU A 129 -38.07 -11.64 8.43
N ARG A 130 -38.26 -10.56 7.65
CA ARG A 130 -38.27 -9.19 8.18
C ARG A 130 -39.71 -8.75 8.37
N GLN A 131 -40.13 -8.57 9.63
CA GLN A 131 -41.46 -8.13 9.97
C GLN A 131 -41.42 -6.93 10.94
N GLN A 132 -42.31 -5.96 10.78
CA GLN A 132 -42.47 -4.81 11.68
C GLN A 132 -41.15 -4.07 12.00
N GLY A 133 -40.18 -4.06 11.05
CA GLY A 133 -38.88 -3.42 11.24
C GLY A 133 -37.83 -4.26 11.99
N GLY A 134 -38.19 -5.50 12.41
CA GLY A 134 -37.27 -6.48 13.02
C GLY A 134 -37.03 -7.68 12.12
N TYR A 135 -36.03 -8.47 12.48
CA TYR A 135 -35.71 -9.77 11.87
C TYR A 135 -36.13 -10.89 12.79
N TYR A 136 -36.91 -11.82 12.28
CA TYR A 136 -37.45 -12.94 13.02
C TYR A 136 -37.09 -14.26 12.34
N LEU A 137 -36.62 -15.19 13.15
CA LEU A 137 -36.36 -16.56 12.76
C LEU A 137 -37.51 -17.45 13.19
N PHE A 138 -38.24 -18.00 12.27
CA PHE A 138 -39.30 -18.97 12.49
C PHE A 138 -38.74 -20.36 12.31
N VAL A 139 -38.95 -21.25 13.29
CA VAL A 139 -38.57 -22.64 13.20
C VAL A 139 -39.84 -23.50 13.37
N SER A 140 -40.08 -24.39 12.42
CA SER A 140 -41.24 -25.30 12.42
C SER A 140 -40.82 -26.75 12.64
N SER A 141 -41.58 -27.46 13.48
CA SER A 141 -41.57 -28.91 13.58
C SER A 141 -42.98 -29.48 13.39
N THR A 142 -43.05 -30.67 12.79
CA THR A 142 -44.30 -31.31 12.47
C THR A 142 -44.39 -32.65 13.18
N SER A 143 -45.53 -32.87 13.89
CA SER A 143 -45.89 -34.11 14.57
C SER A 143 -47.25 -34.58 14.09
N LEU A 144 -47.58 -35.84 14.35
CA LEU A 144 -48.92 -36.41 14.11
C LEU A 144 -49.64 -36.61 15.42
N VAL A 145 -50.82 -36.02 15.51
CA VAL A 145 -51.72 -36.18 16.67
C VAL A 145 -53.08 -36.64 16.15
N GLN A 146 -53.55 -37.76 16.60
CA GLN A 146 -54.81 -38.40 16.09
C GLN A 146 -54.86 -38.54 14.56
N ASN A 147 -53.73 -38.90 13.97
CA ASN A 147 -53.56 -39.05 12.52
C ASN A 147 -53.69 -37.73 11.70
N LYS A 148 -53.62 -36.57 12.37
CA LYS A 148 -53.64 -35.25 11.78
C LYS A 148 -52.32 -34.53 12.02
N SER A 149 -51.94 -33.65 11.09
CA SER A 149 -50.71 -32.86 11.23
C SER A 149 -50.84 -31.79 12.29
N MET A 150 -49.83 -31.70 13.19
CA MET A 150 -49.65 -30.62 14.14
C MET A 150 -48.29 -29.97 13.86
N ASN A 151 -48.32 -28.72 13.47
CA ASN A 151 -47.10 -27.90 13.26
C ASN A 151 -46.90 -26.97 14.44
N ILE A 152 -45.75 -27.05 15.05
CA ILE A 152 -45.33 -26.19 16.17
C ILE A 152 -44.26 -25.26 15.64
N ILE A 153 -44.51 -23.96 15.67
CA ILE A 153 -43.63 -22.93 15.12
C ILE A 153 -43.28 -21.97 16.25
N ASN A 154 -42.00 -21.76 16.49
CA ASN A 154 -41.52 -20.69 17.37
C ASN A 154 -40.91 -19.56 16.56
N ALA A 155 -41.20 -18.33 16.97
CA ALA A 155 -40.65 -17.09 16.39
C ALA A 155 -39.62 -16.51 17.34
N ARG A 156 -38.37 -16.46 16.91
CA ARG A 156 -37.26 -15.88 17.67
C ARG A 156 -36.83 -14.56 17.06
N ASN A 157 -36.73 -13.52 17.88
CA ASN A 157 -36.23 -12.20 17.44
C ASN A 157 -34.72 -12.24 17.36
N VAL A 158 -34.21 -12.00 16.12
CA VAL A 158 -32.78 -11.96 15.83
C VAL A 158 -32.34 -10.56 15.38
N THR A 159 -33.18 -9.55 15.58
CA THR A 159 -32.90 -8.15 15.20
C THR A 159 -31.62 -7.63 15.84
N GLU A 160 -31.39 -8.02 17.11
CA GLU A 160 -30.18 -7.61 17.82
C GLU A 160 -28.89 -8.14 17.16
N THR A 161 -28.93 -9.37 16.65
CA THR A 161 -27.81 -9.95 15.90
C THR A 161 -27.46 -9.12 14.66
N TYR A 162 -28.47 -8.67 13.92
CA TYR A 162 -28.27 -7.78 12.78
C TYR A 162 -27.75 -6.40 13.21
N ARG A 163 -28.26 -5.85 14.31
CA ARG A 163 -27.84 -4.56 14.84
C ARG A 163 -26.38 -4.59 15.30
N ILE A 164 -25.95 -5.64 15.98
CA ILE A 164 -24.57 -5.81 16.42
C ILE A 164 -23.62 -5.84 15.21
N VAL A 165 -23.96 -6.57 14.17
CA VAL A 165 -23.14 -6.65 12.94
C VAL A 165 -23.06 -5.29 12.23
N GLU A 166 -24.17 -4.55 12.18
CA GLU A 166 -24.17 -3.21 11.61
C GLU A 166 -23.30 -2.24 12.42
N GLN A 167 -23.35 -2.30 13.74
CA GLN A 167 -22.45 -1.54 14.62
C GLN A 167 -20.98 -1.94 14.40
N GLN A 168 -20.69 -3.25 14.33
CA GLN A 168 -19.34 -3.73 14.03
C GLN A 168 -18.84 -3.19 12.69
N ARG A 169 -19.69 -3.14 11.66
CA ARG A 169 -19.36 -2.57 10.35
C ARG A 169 -19.01 -1.09 10.45
N GLN A 170 -19.79 -0.32 11.20
CA GLN A 170 -19.55 1.12 11.40
C GLN A 170 -18.23 1.37 12.14
N TYR A 171 -17.97 0.63 13.24
CA TYR A 171 -16.70 0.72 13.96
C TYR A 171 -15.51 0.30 13.10
N PHE A 172 -15.67 -0.74 12.28
CA PHE A 172 -14.62 -1.18 11.37
C PHE A 172 -14.28 -0.11 10.33
N VAL A 173 -15.28 0.53 9.72
CA VAL A 173 -15.07 1.61 8.74
C VAL A 173 -14.36 2.79 9.39
N LEU A 174 -14.76 3.18 10.60
CA LEU A 174 -14.10 4.24 11.35
C LEU A 174 -12.64 3.90 11.66
N LEU A 175 -12.40 2.69 12.16
CA LEU A 175 -11.04 2.20 12.47
C LEU A 175 -10.17 2.15 11.20
N LEU A 176 -10.71 1.65 10.10
CA LEU A 176 -10.04 1.61 8.80
C LEU A 176 -9.60 3.03 8.38
N PHE A 177 -10.50 4.00 8.50
CA PHE A 177 -10.19 5.39 8.16
C PHE A 177 -9.07 5.95 9.03
N VAL A 178 -9.11 5.73 10.35
CA VAL A 178 -8.08 6.20 11.28
C VAL A 178 -6.73 5.56 11.00
N VAL A 179 -6.70 4.24 10.75
CA VAL A 179 -5.46 3.50 10.46
C VAL A 179 -4.87 3.96 9.13
N VAL A 180 -5.68 4.07 8.08
CA VAL A 180 -5.21 4.53 6.75
C VAL A 180 -4.67 5.95 6.85
N LEU A 181 -5.35 6.85 7.57
CA LEU A 181 -4.89 8.22 7.78
C LEU A 181 -3.55 8.27 8.54
N GLY A 182 -3.45 7.52 9.63
CA GLY A 182 -2.21 7.43 10.44
C GLY A 182 -1.04 6.86 9.65
N CYS A 183 -1.25 5.75 8.94
CA CYS A 183 -0.22 5.16 8.08
C CYS A 183 0.19 6.09 6.93
N THR A 184 -0.77 6.82 6.34
CA THR A 184 -0.49 7.80 5.30
C THR A 184 0.39 8.94 5.82
N ALA A 185 0.08 9.48 7.00
CA ALA A 185 0.88 10.51 7.64
C ALA A 185 2.29 10.02 7.97
N ALA A 186 2.41 8.83 8.58
CA ALA A 186 3.71 8.22 8.89
C ALA A 186 4.54 7.97 7.62
N MET A 187 3.92 7.44 6.56
CA MET A 187 4.59 7.19 5.28
C MET A 187 5.02 8.48 4.58
N PHE A 188 4.20 9.54 4.68
CA PHE A 188 4.56 10.84 4.13
C PHE A 188 5.80 11.42 4.81
N VAL A 189 5.87 11.33 6.15
CA VAL A 189 7.05 11.74 6.93
C VAL A 189 8.27 10.90 6.53
N ALA A 190 8.16 9.58 6.52
CA ALA A 190 9.23 8.68 6.11
C ALA A 190 9.72 8.97 4.69
N ALA A 191 8.79 9.14 3.74
CA ALA A 191 9.14 9.47 2.35
C ALA A 191 9.86 10.81 2.22
N THR A 192 9.49 11.82 3.01
CA THR A 192 10.19 13.12 3.00
C THR A 192 11.58 13.06 3.60
N LEU A 193 11.75 12.28 4.68
CA LEU A 193 13.06 12.08 5.31
C LEU A 193 14.04 11.33 4.40
N LEU A 194 13.55 10.31 3.68
CA LEU A 194 14.37 9.49 2.79
C LEU A 194 14.65 10.17 1.44
N THR A 195 13.69 10.89 0.86
CA THR A 195 13.86 11.49 -0.47
C THR A 195 14.50 12.88 -0.43
N GLY A 196 14.43 13.59 0.70
CA GLY A 196 15.03 14.92 0.85
C GLY A 196 16.55 14.95 0.59
N PRO A 197 17.34 14.08 1.23
CA PRO A 197 18.77 13.97 0.98
C PRO A 197 19.12 13.60 -0.47
N LEU A 198 18.37 12.68 -1.09
CA LEU A 198 18.56 12.31 -2.49
C LEU A 198 18.28 13.47 -3.47
N GLU A 199 17.29 14.32 -3.16
CA GLU A 199 17.01 15.53 -3.95
C GLU A 199 18.18 16.53 -3.89
N LYS A 200 18.81 16.68 -2.71
CA LYS A 200 20.03 17.52 -2.54
C LYS A 200 21.20 16.97 -3.35
N LEU A 201 21.42 15.66 -3.31
CA LEU A 201 22.46 15.01 -4.09
C LEU A 201 22.26 15.19 -5.60
N ASN A 202 21.01 15.02 -6.07
CA ASN A 202 20.65 15.23 -7.46
C ASN A 202 20.91 16.69 -7.91
N GLN A 203 20.52 17.67 -7.08
CA GLN A 203 20.76 19.08 -7.38
C GLN A 203 22.24 19.42 -7.42
N ALA A 204 23.07 18.87 -6.52
CA ALA A 204 24.50 19.06 -6.55
C ALA A 204 25.14 18.42 -7.81
N SER A 205 24.70 17.21 -8.17
CA SER A 205 25.14 16.54 -9.41
C SER A 205 24.77 17.32 -10.66
N GLU A 206 23.60 17.94 -10.69
CA GLU A 206 23.14 18.77 -11.81
C GLU A 206 23.99 20.05 -11.92
N LYS A 207 24.27 20.73 -10.80
CA LYS A 207 25.18 21.90 -10.76
C LYS A 207 26.58 21.53 -11.22
N PHE A 208 27.10 20.39 -10.73
CA PHE A 208 28.41 19.89 -11.14
C PHE A 208 28.48 19.63 -12.62
N GLY A 209 27.45 19.04 -13.22
CA GLY A 209 27.34 18.82 -14.66
C GLY A 209 27.22 20.13 -15.49
N GLN A 210 26.79 21.24 -14.85
CA GLN A 210 26.73 22.58 -15.45
C GLN A 210 28.04 23.39 -15.31
N GLY A 211 29.05 22.79 -14.69
CA GLY A 211 30.37 23.41 -14.55
C GLY A 211 30.66 24.02 -13.16
N ASP A 212 29.73 23.90 -12.20
CA ASP A 212 29.98 24.27 -10.78
C ASP A 212 30.67 23.10 -10.06
N TYR A 213 31.98 22.98 -10.29
CA TYR A 213 32.81 21.91 -9.73
C TYR A 213 33.10 22.07 -8.23
N GLU A 214 32.80 23.24 -7.65
CA GLU A 214 32.95 23.47 -6.21
C GLU A 214 31.75 23.00 -5.39
N SER A 215 30.63 22.67 -6.04
CA SER A 215 29.42 22.22 -5.39
C SER A 215 29.66 20.93 -4.59
N ARG A 216 29.38 20.96 -3.28
CA ARG A 216 29.50 19.82 -2.36
C ARG A 216 28.18 19.57 -1.64
N VAL A 217 27.98 18.31 -1.24
CA VAL A 217 26.76 17.87 -0.55
C VAL A 217 27.05 17.61 0.92
N HIS A 218 26.28 18.26 1.79
CA HIS A 218 26.39 18.06 3.24
C HIS A 218 25.12 17.33 3.73
N ILE A 219 25.22 16.00 3.87
CA ILE A 219 24.15 15.13 4.39
C ILE A 219 24.64 14.54 5.71
N LYS A 220 23.92 14.84 6.80
CA LYS A 220 24.18 14.26 8.13
C LYS A 220 23.37 12.97 8.28
N SER A 221 23.74 11.93 7.57
CA SER A 221 23.18 10.59 7.73
C SER A 221 24.31 9.59 7.89
N GLN A 222 24.06 8.52 8.66
CA GLN A 222 25.03 7.42 8.87
C GLN A 222 24.61 6.16 8.10
N ASP A 223 23.73 6.32 7.12
CA ASP A 223 23.20 5.27 6.27
C ASP A 223 23.86 5.26 4.87
N GLU A 224 23.31 4.47 3.96
CA GLU A 224 23.77 4.36 2.57
C GLU A 224 23.72 5.70 1.83
N VAL A 225 22.81 6.60 2.23
CA VAL A 225 22.68 7.92 1.61
C VAL A 225 23.81 8.85 2.08
N GLY A 226 24.22 8.74 3.34
CA GLY A 226 25.41 9.43 3.87
C GLY A 226 26.69 8.99 3.15
N THR A 227 26.87 7.66 3.00
CA THR A 227 28.01 7.08 2.28
C THR A 227 28.03 7.54 0.81
N LEU A 228 26.88 7.59 0.15
CA LEU A 228 26.77 8.07 -1.23
C LEU A 228 27.15 9.55 -1.34
N ALA A 229 26.78 10.39 -0.39
CA ALA A 229 27.16 11.80 -0.35
C ALA A 229 28.67 11.99 -0.19
N GLU A 230 29.32 11.21 0.68
CA GLU A 230 30.78 11.21 0.84
C GLU A 230 31.49 10.77 -0.45
N THR A 231 31.03 9.69 -1.07
CA THR A 231 31.60 9.20 -2.34
C THR A 231 31.44 10.25 -3.46
N TYR A 232 30.27 10.92 -3.51
CA TYR A 232 30.09 12.04 -4.46
C TYR A 232 31.10 13.16 -4.22
N ASN A 233 31.31 13.58 -2.98
CA ASN A 233 32.27 14.63 -2.65
C ASN A 233 33.72 14.22 -3.00
N GLN A 234 34.11 12.97 -2.70
CA GLN A 234 35.44 12.45 -3.08
C GLN A 234 35.65 12.44 -4.61
N MET A 235 34.63 12.04 -5.36
CA MET A 235 34.65 12.12 -6.82
C MET A 235 34.81 13.59 -7.31
N ALA A 236 34.07 14.49 -6.69
CA ALA A 236 34.15 15.92 -7.05
C ALA A 236 35.53 16.50 -6.75
N ASP A 237 36.15 16.13 -5.62
CA ASP A 237 37.52 16.53 -5.25
C ASP A 237 38.54 16.01 -6.27
N ALA A 238 38.47 14.74 -6.64
CA ALA A 238 39.35 14.13 -7.63
C ALA A 238 39.25 14.80 -9.01
N VAL A 239 38.02 15.14 -9.43
CA VAL A 239 37.85 15.87 -10.73
C VAL A 239 38.45 17.25 -10.67
N CYS A 240 38.28 18.01 -9.56
CA CYS A 240 38.91 19.32 -9.39
C CYS A 240 40.45 19.22 -9.46
N GLU A 241 41.04 18.26 -8.72
CA GLU A 241 42.49 18.03 -8.73
C GLU A 241 43.04 17.74 -10.16
N HIS A 242 42.36 16.86 -10.91
CA HIS A 242 42.76 16.58 -12.30
C HIS A 242 42.59 17.77 -13.21
N MET A 243 41.58 18.62 -13.00
CA MET A 243 41.42 19.84 -13.78
C MET A 243 42.53 20.83 -13.51
N ASP A 244 42.96 21.00 -12.26
CA ASP A 244 44.07 21.86 -11.87
C ASP A 244 45.40 21.37 -12.46
N GLU A 245 45.63 20.04 -12.44
CA GLU A 245 46.79 19.43 -13.11
C GLU A 245 46.80 19.71 -14.62
N LEU A 246 45.66 19.53 -15.28
CA LEU A 246 45.52 19.81 -16.71
C LEU A 246 45.78 21.28 -17.04
N HIS A 247 45.21 22.21 -16.27
CA HIS A 247 45.47 23.65 -16.42
C HIS A 247 46.93 23.95 -16.21
N GLY A 248 47.58 23.37 -15.20
CA GLY A 248 49.02 23.50 -14.99
C GLY A 248 49.85 22.95 -16.15
N MET A 249 49.43 21.85 -16.80
CA MET A 249 50.09 21.31 -17.98
C MET A 249 49.94 22.26 -19.19
N VAL A 250 48.71 22.78 -19.42
CA VAL A 250 48.46 23.73 -20.52
C VAL A 250 49.29 24.99 -20.35
N THR A 251 49.32 25.57 -19.15
CA THR A 251 50.12 26.78 -18.86
C THR A 251 51.61 26.54 -19.13
N ARG A 252 52.15 25.40 -18.64
CA ARG A 252 53.54 25.01 -18.89
C ARG A 252 53.85 24.86 -20.38
N GLN A 253 52.89 24.28 -21.13
CA GLN A 253 53.02 24.11 -22.58
C GLN A 253 53.03 25.48 -23.32
N GLU A 254 52.12 26.39 -22.93
CA GLU A 254 52.09 27.74 -23.51
C GLU A 254 53.39 28.52 -23.22
N GLN A 255 53.88 28.46 -21.98
CA GLN A 255 55.14 29.07 -21.60
C GLN A 255 56.32 28.51 -22.40
N PHE A 256 56.37 27.17 -22.53
CA PHE A 256 57.41 26.50 -23.31
C PHE A 256 57.38 26.97 -24.77
N VAL A 257 56.20 27.06 -25.43
CA VAL A 257 56.06 27.53 -26.79
C VAL A 257 56.52 29.00 -26.92
N ALA A 258 56.15 29.85 -25.96
CA ALA A 258 56.56 31.25 -25.95
C ALA A 258 58.09 31.42 -25.84
N ASP A 259 58.70 30.73 -24.85
CA ASP A 259 60.13 30.76 -24.63
C ASP A 259 60.92 30.20 -25.82
N PHE A 260 60.50 29.08 -26.36
CA PHE A 260 61.09 28.48 -27.53
C PHE A 260 61.04 29.42 -28.77
N THR A 261 59.86 30.06 -28.94
CA THR A 261 59.72 31.05 -30.08
C THR A 261 60.69 32.24 -29.95
N HIS A 262 60.87 32.73 -28.74
CA HIS A 262 61.80 33.82 -28.44
C HIS A 262 63.29 33.42 -28.69
N GLU A 263 63.65 32.22 -28.19
CA GLU A 263 65.01 31.70 -28.32
C GLU A 263 65.36 31.36 -29.77
N VAL A 264 64.41 30.90 -30.60
CA VAL A 264 64.61 30.66 -32.02
C VAL A 264 64.69 31.94 -32.84
N LYS A 265 63.87 32.96 -32.51
CA LYS A 265 63.80 34.22 -33.20
C LYS A 265 65.13 34.98 -33.18
N THR A 266 65.86 34.99 -32.09
CA THR A 266 67.15 35.74 -31.94
C THR A 266 68.24 35.22 -32.89
N PRO A 267 68.59 33.89 -32.87
CA PRO A 267 69.59 33.36 -33.81
C PRO A 267 69.17 33.47 -35.29
N MET A 268 67.85 33.24 -35.57
CA MET A 268 67.34 33.43 -36.90
C MET A 268 67.52 34.87 -37.43
N THR A 269 67.23 35.89 -36.61
CA THR A 269 67.42 37.30 -36.98
C THR A 269 68.88 37.60 -37.23
N THR A 270 69.79 37.04 -36.43
CA THR A 270 71.25 37.19 -36.62
C THR A 270 71.73 36.53 -37.93
N ILE A 271 71.27 35.29 -38.19
CA ILE A 271 71.59 34.58 -39.47
C ILE A 271 71.11 35.39 -40.67
N ILE A 272 69.86 35.86 -40.66
CA ILE A 272 69.24 36.61 -41.73
C ILE A 272 70.02 37.95 -41.96
N GLY A 273 70.36 38.65 -40.86
CA GLY A 273 71.11 39.91 -40.90
C GLY A 273 72.50 39.78 -41.53
N TYR A 274 73.27 38.78 -41.08
CA TYR A 274 74.60 38.53 -41.65
C TYR A 274 74.52 37.95 -43.09
N ALA A 275 73.55 37.15 -43.39
CA ALA A 275 73.29 36.64 -44.75
C ALA A 275 72.95 37.81 -45.74
N ASP A 276 72.06 38.74 -45.24
CA ASP A 276 71.72 39.93 -46.05
C ASP A 276 72.93 40.88 -46.25
N MET A 277 73.77 41.04 -45.24
CA MET A 277 74.98 41.79 -45.30
C MET A 277 75.95 41.17 -46.30
N LEU A 278 76.09 39.86 -46.32
CA LEU A 278 76.90 39.15 -47.39
C LEU A 278 76.34 39.28 -48.79
N ARG A 279 75.04 39.39 -48.93
CA ARG A 279 74.34 39.51 -50.18
C ARG A 279 74.38 40.94 -50.80
N SER A 280 74.22 41.95 -49.90
CA SER A 280 73.95 43.34 -50.32
C SER A 280 75.15 44.28 -50.36
N LYS A 281 76.31 43.86 -49.81
CA LYS A 281 77.54 44.72 -49.72
C LYS A 281 78.76 44.00 -50.22
N GLU A 282 79.66 44.72 -50.97
CA GLU A 282 81.04 44.25 -51.15
C GLU A 282 81.81 44.44 -49.84
N LEU A 283 82.13 43.35 -49.23
CA LEU A 283 82.81 43.29 -47.95
C LEU A 283 84.28 42.86 -48.14
N ALA A 284 85.14 43.39 -47.31
CA ALA A 284 86.50 42.88 -47.20
C ALA A 284 86.48 41.40 -46.77
N ARG A 285 87.45 40.61 -47.30
CA ARG A 285 87.46 39.14 -47.09
C ARG A 285 87.40 38.73 -45.57
N GLU A 286 87.96 39.51 -44.70
CA GLU A 286 87.88 39.29 -43.24
C GLU A 286 86.47 39.40 -42.73
N ASN A 287 85.70 40.40 -43.18
CA ASN A 287 84.30 40.60 -42.75
C ASN A 287 83.36 39.53 -43.38
N GLN A 288 83.68 39.00 -44.55
CA GLN A 288 82.93 37.87 -45.16
C GLN A 288 83.11 36.60 -44.33
N VAL A 289 84.36 36.30 -43.91
CA VAL A 289 84.67 35.15 -43.09
C VAL A 289 84.02 35.29 -41.69
N LEU A 290 84.04 36.50 -41.15
CA LEU A 290 83.39 36.77 -39.84
C LEU A 290 81.86 36.57 -39.89
N ALA A 291 81.20 37.12 -40.94
CA ALA A 291 79.77 36.98 -41.16
C ALA A 291 79.35 35.50 -41.37
N ALA A 292 80.14 34.78 -42.21
CA ALA A 292 79.89 33.32 -42.38
C ALA A 292 80.07 32.50 -41.12
N SER A 293 81.06 32.92 -40.29
CA SER A 293 81.23 32.27 -38.93
C SER A 293 80.09 32.49 -38.03
N TYR A 294 79.49 33.67 -37.94
CA TYR A 294 78.29 33.92 -37.14
C TYR A 294 77.10 33.12 -37.66
N ILE A 295 76.86 33.08 -38.97
CA ILE A 295 75.78 32.25 -39.53
C ILE A 295 75.95 30.78 -39.14
N PHE A 296 77.17 30.25 -39.28
CA PHE A 296 77.48 28.89 -38.91
C PHE A 296 77.27 28.61 -37.42
N HIS A 297 77.75 29.46 -36.56
CA HIS A 297 77.58 29.30 -35.10
C HIS A 297 76.12 29.36 -34.65
N GLU A 298 75.32 30.31 -35.14
CA GLU A 298 73.93 30.43 -34.86
C GLU A 298 73.12 29.29 -35.52
N GLY A 299 73.48 28.77 -36.66
CA GLY A 299 72.95 27.58 -37.27
C GLY A 299 73.15 26.33 -36.40
N LYS A 300 74.36 26.15 -35.85
CA LYS A 300 74.69 25.07 -34.91
C LYS A 300 73.93 25.18 -33.59
N ARG A 301 73.74 26.44 -33.13
CA ARG A 301 72.92 26.71 -31.93
C ARG A 301 71.46 26.30 -32.15
N LEU A 302 70.86 26.63 -33.29
CA LEU A 302 69.52 26.22 -33.68
C LEU A 302 69.41 24.70 -33.81
N GLU A 303 70.40 24.03 -34.42
CA GLU A 303 70.47 22.56 -34.50
C GLU A 303 70.44 21.95 -33.08
N ALA A 304 71.25 22.42 -32.16
CA ALA A 304 71.27 21.96 -30.78
C ALA A 304 69.97 22.21 -30.03
N MET A 305 69.30 23.34 -30.27
CA MET A 305 67.98 23.62 -29.68
C MET A 305 66.91 22.70 -30.28
N SER A 306 66.93 22.41 -31.58
CA SER A 306 66.01 21.46 -32.19
C SER A 306 66.17 20.03 -31.62
N MET A 307 67.43 19.60 -31.44
CA MET A 307 67.66 18.28 -30.77
C MET A 307 67.11 18.21 -29.36
N LYS A 308 67.29 19.26 -28.56
CA LYS A 308 66.69 19.32 -27.21
C LYS A 308 65.16 19.27 -27.26
N LEU A 309 64.51 19.82 -28.31
CA LEU A 309 63.07 19.74 -28.44
C LEU A 309 62.58 18.30 -28.63
N PHE A 310 63.32 17.47 -29.37
CA PHE A 310 63.00 16.05 -29.57
C PHE A 310 63.13 15.20 -28.32
N ASP A 311 63.97 15.62 -27.36
CA ASP A 311 64.13 14.92 -26.08
C ASP A 311 62.99 15.24 -25.08
N TYR A 312 62.18 16.29 -25.36
CA TYR A 312 61.07 16.74 -24.51
C TYR A 312 59.69 16.25 -25.01
N ILE A 313 59.60 15.66 -26.18
CA ILE A 313 58.37 15.07 -26.77
C ILE A 313 58.39 13.55 -26.58
#